data_46ef8aafe9d63cef4c9fa5ee8bf54741
#
_entry.id   46ef8aafe9d63cef4c9fa5ee8bf54741
#
_cell.length_a   1.000
_cell.length_b   1.000
_cell.length_c   1.000
_cell.angle_alpha   90.00
_cell.angle_beta   90.00
_cell.angle_gamma   90.00
#
_symmetry.space_group_name_H-M   'P 1'
#
loop_
_entity.id
_entity.type
_entity.pdbx_description
1 polymer ?
#
loop_
_entity_poly.entity_id
_entity_poly.type
_entity_poly.pdbx_seq_one_letter_code
_entity_poly.pdbx_strand_id
1 'polypeptide(L)'
;MFRYLPIRSVTGREILDSRGNPTVEVEVAVGEGILGLEGHMGRAQVPSGASTGKFEALEKRDQEVRYLGQGVRKAVEAVNTVLADVVVGENALEQERIDHILCQADGTETKENLGANA
;
A
#
# COMPACT_ATOMS: atom_id res chain seq x y z
N MET A 1 17.19 19.85 -15.37
CA MET A 1 17.09 20.05 -13.93
C MET A 1 16.79 18.72 -13.22
N PHE A 2 17.56 18.39 -12.23
CA PHE A 2 17.32 17.20 -11.42
C PHE A 2 16.09 17.42 -10.52
N ARG A 3 15.19 16.45 -10.49
CA ARG A 3 14.03 16.48 -9.61
C ARG A 3 14.05 15.28 -8.69
N TYR A 4 13.87 15.54 -7.41
CA TYR A 4 13.84 14.50 -6.39
C TYR A 4 12.79 14.87 -5.35
N LEU A 5 11.80 13.98 -5.22
CA LEU A 5 10.73 14.15 -4.24
C LEU A 5 10.70 12.91 -3.36
N PRO A 6 11.48 12.89 -2.27
CA PRO A 6 11.63 11.68 -1.46
C PRO A 6 10.34 11.31 -0.74
N ILE A 7 10.06 10.01 -0.69
CA ILE A 7 9.01 9.47 0.16
C ILE A 7 9.52 9.51 1.60
N ARG A 8 8.83 10.22 2.48
CA ARG A 8 9.23 10.38 3.88
C ARG A 8 8.58 9.36 4.79
N SER A 9 7.32 9.04 4.55
CA SER A 9 6.59 8.09 5.37
C SER A 9 5.49 7.42 4.57
N VAL A 10 5.16 6.21 4.99
CA VAL A 10 4.05 5.42 4.45
C VAL A 10 3.27 4.91 5.65
N THR A 11 1.98 5.19 5.69
CA THR A 11 1.11 4.76 6.78
C THR A 11 -0.10 4.05 6.22
N GLY A 12 -0.27 2.80 6.59
CA GLY A 12 -1.45 2.01 6.23
C GLY A 12 -2.42 1.92 7.39
N ARG A 13 -3.69 1.81 7.08
CA ARG A 13 -4.74 1.58 8.07
C ARG A 13 -5.88 0.77 7.48
N GLU A 14 -6.60 0.08 8.33
CA GLU A 14 -7.82 -0.61 7.94
C GLU A 14 -8.98 0.36 8.05
N ILE A 15 -9.78 0.45 6.99
CA ILE A 15 -11.02 1.21 6.98
C ILE A 15 -12.15 0.32 6.48
N LEU A 16 -13.37 0.81 6.50
CA LEU A 16 -14.51 0.08 5.94
C LEU A 16 -14.94 0.73 4.63
N ASP A 17 -15.26 -0.09 3.63
CA ASP A 17 -15.80 0.39 2.36
C ASP A 17 -17.29 0.70 2.51
N SER A 18 -17.93 1.10 1.40
CA SER A 18 -19.37 1.48 1.42
C SER A 18 -20.31 0.32 1.78
N ARG A 19 -19.82 -0.91 1.70
CA ARG A 19 -20.60 -2.11 2.06
C ARG A 19 -20.26 -2.61 3.46
N GLY A 20 -19.40 -1.89 4.20
CA GLY A 20 -18.98 -2.28 5.53
C GLY A 20 -17.88 -3.34 5.56
N ASN A 21 -17.23 -3.61 4.44
CA ASN A 21 -16.13 -4.57 4.37
C ASN A 21 -14.80 -3.90 4.61
N PRO A 22 -13.88 -4.55 5.35
CA PRO A 22 -12.55 -3.98 5.57
C PRO A 22 -11.77 -3.80 4.26
N THR A 23 -11.07 -2.67 4.17
CA THR A 23 -10.16 -2.39 3.06
C THR A 23 -8.95 -1.61 3.57
N VAL A 24 -7.89 -1.59 2.77
CA VAL A 24 -6.65 -0.91 3.12
C VAL A 24 -6.71 0.54 2.63
N GLU A 25 -6.34 1.48 3.50
CA GLU A 25 -6.07 2.86 3.12
C GLU A 25 -4.62 3.16 3.40
N VAL A 26 -3.94 3.83 2.47
CA VAL A 26 -2.53 4.20 2.61
C VAL A 26 -2.36 5.68 2.39
N GLU A 27 -1.62 6.32 3.28
CA GLU A 27 -1.16 7.69 3.10
C GLU A 27 0.34 7.69 2.89
N VAL A 28 0.79 8.46 1.91
CA VAL A 28 2.21 8.63 1.60
C VAL A 28 2.55 10.10 1.71
N ALA A 29 3.51 10.41 2.58
CA ALA A 29 4.04 11.76 2.70
C ALA A 29 5.34 11.86 1.91
N VAL A 30 5.45 12.89 1.07
CA VAL A 30 6.62 13.10 0.21
C VAL A 30 7.18 14.50 0.38
N GLY A 31 8.42 14.71 -0.08
CA GLY A 31 9.10 15.98 -0.01
C GLY A 31 9.87 16.17 1.28
N GLU A 32 10.70 17.18 1.36
CA GLU A 32 11.53 17.40 2.54
C GLU A 32 10.75 18.01 3.71
N GLY A 33 9.65 18.69 3.42
CA GLY A 33 8.79 19.25 4.46
C GLY A 33 9.44 20.31 5.33
N ILE A 34 10.61 20.80 4.94
CA ILE A 34 11.31 21.84 5.67
C ILE A 34 10.45 23.10 5.65
N LEU A 35 10.10 23.61 6.82
CA LEU A 35 9.22 24.77 6.97
C LEU A 35 7.83 24.54 6.39
N GLY A 36 7.46 23.29 6.09
CA GLY A 36 6.13 22.95 5.59
C GLY A 36 5.85 23.40 4.17
N LEU A 37 6.88 23.85 3.44
CA LEU A 37 6.68 24.43 2.11
C LEU A 37 6.64 23.42 0.97
N GLU A 38 7.27 22.25 1.13
CA GLU A 38 7.43 21.28 0.06
C GLU A 38 6.84 19.91 0.36
N GLY A 39 6.20 19.77 1.51
CA GLY A 39 5.57 18.50 1.88
C GLY A 39 4.23 18.32 1.21
N HIS A 40 4.03 17.15 0.63
CA HIS A 40 2.77 16.75 0.03
C HIS A 40 2.35 15.41 0.58
N MET A 41 1.05 15.15 0.60
CA MET A 41 0.50 13.87 1.05
C MET A 41 -0.49 13.34 0.03
N GLY A 42 -0.33 12.07 -0.33
CA GLY A 42 -1.29 11.35 -1.14
C GLY A 42 -1.98 10.28 -0.30
N ARG A 43 -3.22 9.98 -0.64
CA ARG A 43 -4.01 8.95 0.02
C ARG A 43 -4.74 8.11 -1.01
N ALA A 44 -4.74 6.80 -0.83
CA ALA A 44 -5.47 5.89 -1.69
C ALA A 44 -6.13 4.81 -0.86
N GLN A 45 -7.23 4.29 -1.35
CA GLN A 45 -7.98 3.19 -0.76
C GLN A 45 -8.09 2.09 -1.81
N VAL A 46 -8.16 0.84 -1.36
CA VAL A 46 -8.12 -0.31 -2.25
C VAL A 46 -9.42 -1.10 -2.13
N PRO A 47 -10.50 -0.68 -2.81
CA PRO A 47 -11.73 -1.44 -2.79
C PRO A 47 -11.60 -2.73 -3.59
N SER A 48 -12.21 -3.80 -3.09
CA SER A 48 -12.27 -5.06 -3.83
C SER A 48 -13.32 -5.01 -4.92
N GLY A 49 -13.05 -5.67 -6.03
CA GLY A 49 -14.07 -5.92 -7.04
C GLY A 49 -15.12 -6.91 -6.56
N ALA A 50 -16.26 -6.93 -7.22
CA ALA A 50 -17.34 -7.85 -6.89
C ALA A 50 -17.04 -9.29 -7.31
N SER A 51 -16.15 -9.48 -8.27
CA SER A 51 -15.71 -10.80 -8.73
C SER A 51 -14.23 -10.77 -9.00
N THR A 52 -13.58 -11.93 -8.87
CA THR A 52 -12.14 -12.06 -9.13
C THR A 52 -11.91 -13.00 -10.29
N GLY A 53 -10.97 -12.67 -11.14
CA GLY A 53 -10.56 -13.51 -12.26
C GLY A 53 -9.43 -14.45 -11.89
N LYS A 54 -9.24 -15.47 -12.72
CA LYS A 54 -8.21 -16.50 -12.51
C LYS A 54 -6.79 -15.92 -12.49
N PHE A 55 -6.55 -14.85 -13.24
CA PHE A 55 -5.21 -14.25 -13.39
C PHE A 55 -5.04 -12.96 -12.63
N GLU A 56 -5.98 -12.61 -11.75
CA GLU A 56 -5.84 -11.40 -10.94
C GLU A 56 -4.85 -11.63 -9.80
N ALA A 57 -4.23 -10.53 -9.37
CA ALA A 57 -3.41 -10.56 -8.17
C ALA A 57 -4.30 -10.84 -6.94
N LEU A 58 -3.72 -11.48 -5.94
CA LEU A 58 -4.47 -11.97 -4.79
C LEU A 58 -4.42 -10.98 -3.62
N GLU A 59 -5.58 -10.63 -3.09
CA GLU A 59 -5.69 -9.84 -1.88
C GLU A 59 -5.28 -10.66 -0.65
N LYS A 60 -4.70 -9.97 0.34
CA LYS A 60 -4.41 -10.57 1.64
C LYS A 60 -5.56 -10.27 2.59
N ARG A 61 -6.28 -11.30 2.99
CA ARG A 61 -7.29 -11.24 4.04
C ARG A 61 -6.81 -12.07 5.22
N ASP A 62 -7.20 -11.65 6.43
CA ASP A 62 -6.67 -12.27 7.66
C ASP A 62 -7.17 -13.69 7.87
N GLN A 63 -8.39 -14.01 7.40
CA GLN A 63 -9.02 -15.32 7.52
C GLN A 63 -9.21 -15.75 8.99
N GLU A 64 -9.36 -14.78 9.87
CA GLU A 64 -9.64 -14.98 11.28
C GLU A 64 -11.12 -14.70 11.55
N VAL A 65 -11.56 -14.88 12.81
CA VAL A 65 -12.97 -14.69 13.18
C VAL A 65 -13.45 -13.25 12.93
N ARG A 66 -12.57 -12.29 13.14
CA ARG A 66 -12.85 -10.86 12.97
C ARG A 66 -13.29 -10.57 11.54
N TYR A 67 -14.41 -9.86 11.38
CA TYR A 67 -15.01 -9.55 10.07
C TYR A 67 -15.23 -10.78 9.20
N LEU A 68 -15.57 -11.92 9.80
CA LEU A 68 -15.81 -13.17 9.07
C LEU A 68 -14.68 -13.56 8.12
N GLY A 69 -13.45 -13.31 8.52
CA GLY A 69 -12.28 -13.64 7.71
C GLY A 69 -11.82 -12.55 6.76
N GLN A 70 -12.56 -11.44 6.64
CA GLN A 70 -12.29 -10.40 5.65
C GLN A 70 -11.44 -9.24 6.18
N GLY A 71 -10.93 -9.32 7.41
CA GLY A 71 -10.04 -8.30 7.94
C GLY A 71 -8.78 -8.14 7.10
N VAL A 72 -8.13 -6.98 7.18
CA VAL A 72 -6.95 -6.67 6.39
C VAL A 72 -5.76 -6.22 7.24
N ARG A 73 -5.72 -6.62 8.53
CA ARG A 73 -4.62 -6.24 9.42
C ARG A 73 -3.27 -6.71 8.93
N LYS A 74 -3.19 -7.90 8.35
CA LYS A 74 -1.92 -8.44 7.83
C LYS A 74 -1.42 -7.62 6.65
N ALA A 75 -2.32 -7.20 5.76
CA ALA A 75 -1.96 -6.31 4.66
C ALA A 75 -1.52 -4.95 5.17
N VAL A 76 -2.23 -4.39 6.16
CA VAL A 76 -1.85 -3.11 6.78
C VAL A 76 -0.47 -3.21 7.45
N GLU A 77 -0.20 -4.31 8.15
CA GLU A 77 1.11 -4.53 8.76
C GLU A 77 2.21 -4.57 7.70
N ALA A 78 1.97 -5.24 6.56
CA ALA A 78 2.93 -5.27 5.46
C ALA A 78 3.22 -3.87 4.92
N VAL A 79 2.19 -3.03 4.80
CA VAL A 79 2.37 -1.64 4.36
C VAL A 79 3.26 -0.87 5.35
N ASN A 80 2.98 -1.01 6.65
CA ASN A 80 3.66 -0.22 7.68
C ASN A 80 5.08 -0.72 8.00
N THR A 81 5.44 -1.90 7.59
CA THR A 81 6.76 -2.49 7.87
C THR A 81 7.55 -2.73 6.59
N VAL A 82 7.31 -3.85 5.92
CA VAL A 82 8.11 -4.28 4.76
C VAL A 82 8.03 -3.26 3.63
N LEU A 83 6.83 -2.85 3.25
CA LEU A 83 6.67 -1.95 2.10
C LEU A 83 7.15 -0.54 2.42
N ALA A 84 6.89 -0.04 3.62
CA ALA A 84 7.43 1.26 4.04
C ALA A 84 8.96 1.26 4.01
N ASP A 85 9.57 0.19 4.51
CA ASP A 85 11.04 0.09 4.56
C ASP A 85 11.68 0.14 3.18
N VAL A 86 11.04 -0.43 2.16
CA VAL A 86 11.64 -0.48 0.83
C VAL A 86 11.39 0.77 0.00
N VAL A 87 10.39 1.57 0.31
CA VAL A 87 10.06 2.76 -0.49
C VAL A 87 10.44 4.09 0.17
N VAL A 88 10.54 4.15 1.49
CA VAL A 88 10.96 5.40 2.15
C VAL A 88 12.36 5.79 1.69
N GLY A 89 12.51 7.04 1.27
CA GLY A 89 13.75 7.55 0.68
C GLY A 89 13.80 7.47 -0.84
N GLU A 90 12.92 6.70 -1.47
CA GLU A 90 12.86 6.63 -2.91
C GLU A 90 12.19 7.88 -3.50
N ASN A 91 12.52 8.17 -4.75
CA ASN A 91 11.96 9.32 -5.45
C ASN A 91 10.54 9.03 -5.92
N ALA A 92 9.56 9.74 -5.36
CA ALA A 92 8.15 9.55 -5.68
C ALA A 92 7.83 9.86 -7.15
N LEU A 93 8.71 10.57 -7.86
CA LEU A 93 8.51 10.88 -9.27
C LEU A 93 8.84 9.71 -10.20
N GLU A 94 9.46 8.65 -9.68
CA GLU A 94 9.83 7.47 -10.45
C GLU A 94 8.86 6.32 -10.20
N GLN A 95 7.65 6.43 -10.76
CA GLN A 95 6.58 5.47 -10.51
C GLN A 95 6.95 4.04 -10.89
N GLU A 96 7.55 3.84 -12.06
CA GLU A 96 7.92 2.49 -12.51
C GLU A 96 8.91 1.81 -11.58
N ARG A 97 9.87 2.57 -11.06
CA ARG A 97 10.84 2.06 -10.11
C ARG A 97 10.17 1.67 -8.80
N ILE A 98 9.26 2.51 -8.30
CA ILE A 98 8.54 2.22 -7.06
C ILE A 98 7.69 0.97 -7.22
N ASP A 99 6.95 0.85 -8.32
CA ASP A 99 6.14 -0.33 -8.59
C ASP A 99 7.00 -1.60 -8.63
N HIS A 100 8.16 -1.53 -9.26
CA HIS A 100 9.09 -2.65 -9.33
C HIS A 100 9.61 -3.05 -7.94
N ILE A 101 9.97 -2.07 -7.11
CA ILE A 101 10.44 -2.30 -5.74
C ILE A 101 9.35 -2.99 -4.92
N LEU A 102 8.10 -2.54 -5.02
CA LEU A 102 6.99 -3.14 -4.29
C LEU A 102 6.75 -4.58 -4.74
N CYS A 103 6.78 -4.84 -6.04
CA CYS A 103 6.60 -6.19 -6.58
C CYS A 103 7.73 -7.13 -6.14
N GLN A 104 8.97 -6.64 -6.11
CA GLN A 104 10.10 -7.43 -5.63
C GLN A 104 9.98 -7.74 -4.14
N ALA A 105 9.46 -6.83 -3.34
CA ALA A 105 9.27 -7.05 -1.92
C ALA A 105 8.31 -8.22 -1.65
N ASP A 106 7.25 -8.34 -2.46
CA ASP A 106 6.33 -9.48 -2.38
C ASP A 106 6.99 -10.77 -2.88
N GLY A 107 7.68 -10.70 -4.01
CA GLY A 107 8.44 -11.81 -4.58
C GLY A 107 7.62 -12.86 -5.31
N THR A 108 6.30 -12.70 -5.44
CA THR A 108 5.44 -13.64 -6.14
C THR A 108 4.74 -12.99 -7.33
N GLU A 109 4.33 -13.80 -8.30
CA GLU A 109 3.61 -13.31 -9.48
C GLU A 109 2.22 -12.81 -9.12
N THR A 110 1.54 -13.47 -8.19
CA THR A 110 0.18 -13.14 -7.78
C THR A 110 0.10 -12.14 -6.65
N LYS A 111 1.24 -11.71 -6.10
CA LYS A 111 1.33 -10.79 -4.96
C LYS A 111 0.76 -11.38 -3.67
N GLU A 112 0.80 -12.72 -3.55
CA GLU A 112 0.14 -13.41 -2.43
C GLU A 112 0.87 -13.30 -1.09
N ASN A 113 2.18 -13.01 -1.08
CA ASN A 113 2.93 -12.91 0.17
C ASN A 113 2.51 -11.71 1.02
N LEU A 114 2.46 -10.54 0.42
CA LEU A 114 2.09 -9.30 1.11
C LEU A 114 0.64 -8.91 0.82
N GLY A 115 0.13 -9.35 -0.31
CA GLY A 115 -1.22 -9.07 -0.76
C GLY A 115 -1.26 -7.97 -1.81
N ALA A 116 -2.09 -8.16 -2.84
CA ALA A 116 -2.27 -7.15 -3.88
C ALA A 116 -2.86 -5.86 -3.32
N ASN A 117 -3.58 -5.96 -2.20
CA ASN A 117 -4.19 -4.81 -1.54
C ASN A 117 -3.18 -4.03 -0.65
N ALA A 118 -2.05 -4.58 -0.36
CA ALA A 118 -0.99 -3.85 0.35
C ALA A 118 -0.19 -3.00 -0.62
#